data_417c9bc09e29965811c0ec05cf76671b
#
_entry.id   417c9bc09e29965811c0ec05cf76671b
#
_cell.length_a   1.000
_cell.length_b   1.000
_cell.length_c   1.000
_cell.angle_alpha   90.00
_cell.angle_beta   90.00
_cell.angle_gamma   90.00
#
_symmetry.space_group_name_H-M   'P 1'
#
loop_
_entity.id
_entity.type
_entity.pdbx_description
1 polymer ?
#
loop_
_entity_poly.entity_id
_entity_poly.type
_entity_poly.pdbx_seq_one_letter_code
_entity_poly.pdbx_strand_id
1 'polypeptide(L)'
;IWPRDWSSDVCSSDLDINLHFTGDFNAIEKAHNLLAALIDNNIQSKTSSLGLDPRTVTWKRVMDMNDRSLRHIIVGLGGTSSGIPRETGFDITAASEIMAILCLSESFMDLKERLGNIFIGYTYDKRPLYARDLKAHGAMAALLKDAIKPNLVQTIEGNPAIIHGGPFANIAQGTNSVLATKMGLSLSDFVVTEAGFGFDLGAEKFFDIKCVKAGLNPSAVVLVATIREIGR
;
A
#
# COMPACT_ATOMS: atom_id res chain seq x y z
N ILE A 1 14.32 15.46 -16.98
CA ILE A 1 14.33 16.91 -17.36
C ILE A 1 12.94 17.19 -17.85
N TRP A 2 12.17 17.92 -17.07
CA TRP A 2 10.85 18.39 -17.46
C TRP A 2 10.99 19.46 -18.55
N PRO A 3 10.07 19.53 -19.52
CA PRO A 3 10.06 20.63 -20.49
C PRO A 3 10.09 21.97 -19.75
N ARG A 4 10.78 22.97 -20.28
CA ARG A 4 10.88 24.31 -19.65
C ARG A 4 9.52 24.93 -19.35
N ASP A 5 8.53 24.63 -20.18
CA ASP A 5 7.17 25.14 -20.04
C ASP A 5 6.42 24.54 -18.85
N TRP A 6 6.86 23.36 -18.39
CA TRP A 6 6.25 22.69 -17.23
C TRP A 6 6.69 23.28 -15.89
N SER A 7 7.89 23.84 -15.83
CA SER A 7 8.42 24.46 -14.60
C SER A 7 8.02 25.91 -14.41
N SER A 8 7.45 26.57 -15.45
CA SER A 8 7.05 27.98 -15.40
C SER A 8 5.57 28.20 -15.10
N ASP A 9 4.73 27.21 -15.38
CA ASP A 9 3.28 27.28 -15.19
C ASP A 9 2.80 26.22 -14.18
N VAL A 10 3.22 26.36 -12.91
CA VAL A 10 2.69 25.52 -11.84
C VAL A 10 1.23 25.89 -11.61
N CYS A 11 0.33 25.14 -12.22
CA CYS A 11 -1.10 25.25 -11.97
C CYS A 11 -1.57 24.19 -10.96
N SER A 12 -2.83 24.24 -10.58
CA SER A 12 -3.40 23.27 -9.64
C SER A 12 -3.31 21.81 -10.14
N SER A 13 -3.42 21.60 -11.45
CA SER A 13 -3.27 20.27 -12.05
C SER A 13 -1.84 19.73 -11.96
N ASP A 14 -0.82 20.59 -12.04
CA ASP A 14 0.57 20.20 -11.86
C ASP A 14 0.87 19.80 -10.41
N LEU A 15 0.28 20.51 -9.46
CA LEU A 15 0.33 20.13 -8.05
C LEU A 15 -0.37 18.81 -7.81
N ASP A 16 -1.53 18.60 -8.39
CA ASP A 16 -2.28 17.35 -8.27
C ASP A 16 -1.49 16.17 -8.84
N ILE A 17 -0.84 16.33 -9.99
CA ILE A 17 0.04 15.32 -10.57
C ILE A 17 1.22 15.02 -9.64
N ASN A 18 1.85 16.02 -9.04
CA ASN A 18 3.02 15.80 -8.18
C ASN A 18 2.66 15.31 -6.78
N LEU A 19 1.53 15.73 -6.22
CA LEU A 19 1.12 15.39 -4.86
C LEU A 19 0.22 14.15 -4.81
N HIS A 20 -0.60 13.94 -5.84
CA HIS A 20 -1.58 12.86 -5.91
C HIS A 20 -1.58 12.16 -7.25
N PHE A 21 -0.41 11.94 -7.79
CA PHE A 21 -0.18 11.47 -9.15
C PHE A 21 -1.05 10.28 -9.56
N THR A 22 -1.19 9.28 -8.69
CA THR A 22 -2.02 8.09 -8.94
C THR A 22 -3.30 8.07 -8.09
N GLY A 23 -3.39 8.90 -7.05
CA GLY A 23 -4.45 8.84 -6.05
C GLY A 23 -4.38 7.66 -5.08
N ASP A 24 -3.44 6.76 -5.27
CA ASP A 24 -3.31 5.51 -4.52
C ASP A 24 -3.05 5.77 -3.04
N PHE A 25 -2.14 6.67 -2.71
CA PHE A 25 -1.78 7.00 -1.33
C PHE A 25 -2.98 7.49 -0.52
N ASN A 26 -3.75 8.42 -1.08
CA ASN A 26 -4.97 8.91 -0.45
C ASN A 26 -6.03 7.83 -0.21
N ALA A 27 -6.25 7.00 -1.21
CA ALA A 27 -7.24 5.93 -1.12
C ALA A 27 -6.80 4.87 -0.09
N ILE A 28 -5.52 4.51 -0.08
CA ILE A 28 -4.93 3.55 0.85
C ILE A 28 -4.98 4.09 2.28
N GLU A 29 -4.61 5.35 2.51
CA GLU A 29 -4.69 5.99 3.82
C GLU A 29 -6.12 5.95 4.37
N LYS A 30 -7.10 6.31 3.56
CA LYS A 30 -8.52 6.29 3.95
C LYS A 30 -9.01 4.87 4.26
N ALA A 31 -8.67 3.90 3.42
CA ALA A 31 -9.07 2.50 3.64
C ALA A 31 -8.40 1.91 4.88
N HIS A 32 -7.12 2.22 5.11
CA HIS A 32 -6.35 1.77 6.27
C HIS A 32 -6.90 2.35 7.57
N ASN A 33 -7.12 3.67 7.60
CA ASN A 33 -7.61 4.36 8.78
C ASN A 33 -9.10 4.05 9.05
N LEU A 34 -9.90 3.72 8.03
CA LEU A 34 -11.25 3.20 8.21
C LEU A 34 -11.22 1.89 9.00
N LEU A 35 -10.35 0.95 8.65
CA LEU A 35 -10.22 -0.30 9.40
C LEU A 35 -9.79 -0.03 10.85
N ALA A 36 -8.83 0.87 11.06
CA ALA A 36 -8.42 1.27 12.41
C ALA A 36 -9.59 1.85 13.24
N ALA A 37 -10.41 2.69 12.64
CA ALA A 37 -11.60 3.26 13.30
C ALA A 37 -12.66 2.19 13.61
N LEU A 38 -12.87 1.22 12.71
CA LEU A 38 -13.79 0.11 12.95
C LEU A 38 -13.31 -0.81 14.07
N ILE A 39 -12.02 -1.03 14.17
CA ILE A 39 -11.39 -1.77 15.30
C ILE A 39 -11.69 -1.05 16.61
N ASP A 40 -11.42 0.26 16.70
CA ASP A 40 -11.68 1.05 17.90
C ASP A 40 -13.17 1.05 18.27
N ASN A 41 -14.05 1.21 17.30
CA ASN A 41 -15.50 1.12 17.51
C ASN A 41 -15.92 -0.26 18.02
N ASN A 42 -15.33 -1.33 17.51
CA ASN A 42 -15.65 -2.69 17.98
C ASN A 42 -15.20 -2.93 19.42
N ILE A 43 -14.00 -2.45 19.78
CA ILE A 43 -13.49 -2.52 21.15
C ILE A 43 -14.40 -1.76 22.14
N GLN A 44 -14.90 -0.59 21.72
CA GLN A 44 -15.77 0.27 22.54
C GLN A 44 -17.21 -0.25 22.62
N SER A 45 -17.66 -1.03 21.63
CA SER A 45 -19.05 -1.44 21.54
C SER A 45 -19.46 -2.42 22.62
N LYS A 46 -20.62 -2.15 23.25
CA LYS A 46 -21.22 -3.06 24.23
C LYS A 46 -22.15 -4.11 23.58
N THR A 47 -22.62 -3.85 22.37
CA THR A 47 -23.67 -4.64 21.71
C THR A 47 -23.18 -5.44 20.50
N SER A 48 -22.14 -4.97 19.83
CA SER A 48 -21.61 -5.57 18.61
C SER A 48 -20.12 -5.97 18.74
N SER A 49 -19.62 -6.11 19.97
CA SER A 49 -18.23 -6.52 20.21
C SER A 49 -17.98 -7.95 19.77
N LEU A 50 -16.90 -8.14 19.05
CA LEU A 50 -16.38 -9.49 18.68
C LEU A 50 -15.51 -10.10 19.79
N GLY A 51 -15.38 -9.43 20.93
CA GLY A 51 -14.52 -9.85 22.03
C GLY A 51 -13.02 -9.66 21.72
N LEU A 52 -12.69 -8.69 20.87
CA LEU A 52 -11.30 -8.35 20.55
C LEU A 52 -10.57 -7.86 21.81
N ASP A 53 -9.43 -8.49 22.12
CA ASP A 53 -8.54 -8.05 23.20
C ASP A 53 -7.73 -6.83 22.72
N PRO A 54 -7.93 -5.63 23.28
CA PRO A 54 -7.24 -4.41 22.84
C PRO A 54 -5.71 -4.49 22.89
N ARG A 55 -5.17 -5.37 23.73
CA ARG A 55 -3.72 -5.57 23.90
C ARG A 55 -3.10 -6.35 22.74
N THR A 56 -3.92 -7.00 21.92
CA THR A 56 -3.48 -7.83 20.80
C THR A 56 -3.66 -7.16 19.44
N VAL A 57 -4.18 -5.94 19.42
CA VAL A 57 -4.37 -5.19 18.19
C VAL A 57 -3.02 -4.83 17.58
N THR A 58 -2.76 -5.36 16.40
CA THR A 58 -1.53 -5.09 15.63
C THR A 58 -1.70 -3.97 14.61
N TRP A 59 -2.95 -3.67 14.25
CA TRP A 59 -3.29 -2.68 13.24
C TRP A 59 -3.10 -1.25 13.75
N LYS A 60 -2.11 -0.56 13.19
CA LYS A 60 -1.86 0.86 13.46
C LYS A 60 -2.70 1.75 12.56
N ARG A 61 -2.39 3.04 12.50
CA ARG A 61 -2.84 3.98 11.50
C ARG A 61 -1.73 4.28 10.52
N VAL A 62 -2.06 4.91 9.40
CA VAL A 62 -1.07 5.42 8.46
C VAL A 62 -1.31 6.90 8.17
N MET A 63 -0.24 7.58 7.83
CA MET A 63 -0.22 8.96 7.37
C MET A 63 0.89 9.09 6.34
N ASP A 64 0.67 9.87 5.30
CA ASP A 64 1.71 10.08 4.28
C ASP A 64 2.77 11.09 4.76
N MET A 65 3.29 10.81 5.94
CA MET A 65 4.36 11.56 6.59
C MET A 65 5.15 10.63 7.51
N ASN A 66 6.48 10.68 7.38
CA ASN A 66 7.34 9.92 8.28
C ASN A 66 7.70 10.76 9.51
N ASP A 67 6.82 10.74 10.51
CA ASP A 67 7.04 11.43 11.78
C ASP A 67 7.42 10.42 12.88
N ARG A 68 8.64 10.56 13.40
CA ARG A 68 9.15 9.70 14.48
C ARG A 68 8.32 9.81 15.76
N SER A 69 7.78 10.98 16.06
CA SER A 69 6.99 11.22 17.27
C SER A 69 5.64 10.49 17.26
N LEU A 70 5.12 10.18 16.07
CA LEU A 70 3.85 9.50 15.90
C LEU A 70 3.97 7.96 15.82
N ARG A 71 5.19 7.42 15.84
CA ARG A 71 5.40 5.96 15.74
C ARG A 71 4.90 5.19 16.93
N HIS A 72 4.90 5.85 18.12
CA HIS A 72 4.40 5.31 19.38
C HIS A 72 3.57 6.37 20.08
N ILE A 73 2.26 6.18 20.11
CA ILE A 73 1.31 7.09 20.74
C ILE A 73 0.33 6.31 21.61
N ILE A 74 -0.36 7.00 22.49
CA ILE A 74 -1.47 6.44 23.26
C ILE A 74 -2.78 7.02 22.71
N VAL A 75 -3.72 6.14 22.37
CA VAL A 75 -5.08 6.52 21.95
C VAL A 75 -6.08 6.17 23.05
N GLY A 76 -7.30 6.71 22.95
CA GLY A 76 -8.39 6.40 23.86
C GLY A 76 -8.33 7.15 25.21
N LEU A 77 -7.53 8.22 25.30
CA LEU A 77 -7.53 9.12 26.47
C LEU A 77 -8.75 10.06 26.40
N GLY A 78 -9.21 10.53 27.56
CA GLY A 78 -10.34 11.47 27.67
C GLY A 78 -11.59 10.86 28.36
N GLY A 79 -11.42 9.75 29.06
CA GLY A 79 -12.48 9.11 29.85
C GLY A 79 -13.26 8.03 29.09
N THR A 80 -14.30 7.53 29.71
CA THR A 80 -15.02 6.32 29.24
C THR A 80 -15.71 6.45 27.89
N SER A 81 -15.97 7.66 27.43
CA SER A 81 -16.56 7.93 26.11
C SER A 81 -15.52 8.00 24.98
N SER A 82 -14.24 8.10 25.31
CA SER A 82 -13.16 8.33 24.35
C SER A 82 -12.43 7.07 23.89
N GLY A 83 -12.78 5.92 24.45
CA GLY A 83 -12.20 4.64 24.08
C GLY A 83 -11.47 3.93 25.22
N ILE A 84 -10.75 2.89 24.89
CA ILE A 84 -9.90 2.15 25.81
C ILE A 84 -8.45 2.57 25.57
N PRO A 85 -7.75 3.13 26.58
CA PRO A 85 -6.36 3.54 26.44
C PRO A 85 -5.47 2.37 26.01
N ARG A 86 -4.74 2.54 24.90
CA ARG A 86 -3.77 1.58 24.41
C ARG A 86 -2.67 2.25 23.59
N GLU A 87 -1.53 1.61 23.51
CA GLU A 87 -0.47 2.01 22.61
C GLU A 87 -0.84 1.68 21.16
N THR A 88 -0.48 2.57 20.26
CA THR A 88 -0.56 2.38 18.80
C THR A 88 0.46 3.32 18.13
N GLY A 89 0.33 3.59 16.84
CA GLY A 89 1.19 4.53 16.12
C GLY A 89 0.69 4.84 14.73
N PHE A 90 1.47 5.66 14.06
CA PHE A 90 1.31 5.93 12.63
C PHE A 90 2.55 5.40 11.89
N ASP A 91 2.31 4.59 10.86
CA ASP A 91 3.32 4.21 9.89
C ASP A 91 3.12 5.07 8.62
N ILE A 92 4.12 5.16 7.76
CA ILE A 92 3.98 5.88 6.49
C ILE A 92 3.06 5.08 5.53
N THR A 93 2.26 5.76 4.74
CA THR A 93 1.27 5.13 3.85
C THR A 93 1.88 4.10 2.90
N ALA A 94 3.08 4.35 2.37
CA ALA A 94 3.78 3.39 1.51
C ALA A 94 4.16 2.07 2.21
N ALA A 95 4.19 2.03 3.55
CA ALA A 95 4.42 0.84 4.35
C ALA A 95 3.12 0.11 4.73
N SER A 96 1.97 0.61 4.30
CA SER A 96 0.67 -0.02 4.55
C SER A 96 0.59 -1.41 3.94
N GLU A 97 0.06 -2.37 4.70
CA GLU A 97 -0.30 -3.69 4.17
C GLU A 97 -1.28 -3.58 2.98
N ILE A 98 -2.17 -2.57 3.00
CA ILE A 98 -3.12 -2.33 1.90
C ILE A 98 -2.37 -1.92 0.62
N MET A 99 -1.27 -1.17 0.72
CA MET A 99 -0.42 -0.86 -0.43
C MET A 99 0.15 -2.15 -1.06
N ALA A 100 0.66 -3.05 -0.25
CA ALA A 100 1.18 -4.34 -0.72
C ALA A 100 0.05 -5.21 -1.33
N ILE A 101 -1.11 -5.25 -0.69
CA ILE A 101 -2.29 -5.96 -1.19
C ILE A 101 -2.72 -5.41 -2.54
N LEU A 102 -2.85 -4.08 -2.69
CA LEU A 102 -3.21 -3.43 -3.97
C LEU A 102 -2.25 -3.84 -5.08
N CYS A 103 -0.95 -3.81 -4.82
CA CYS A 103 0.08 -4.12 -5.80
C CYS A 103 0.17 -5.60 -6.18
N LEU A 104 -0.26 -6.51 -5.30
CA LEU A 104 -0.30 -7.94 -5.56
C LEU A 104 -1.66 -8.44 -6.06
N SER A 105 -2.68 -7.60 -6.09
CA SER A 105 -4.02 -7.98 -6.55
C SER A 105 -4.08 -8.08 -8.06
N GLU A 106 -4.83 -9.07 -8.55
CA GLU A 106 -5.03 -9.34 -9.98
C GLU A 106 -6.39 -8.86 -10.50
N SER A 107 -7.31 -8.55 -9.60
CA SER A 107 -8.63 -8.03 -9.92
C SER A 107 -9.25 -7.30 -8.73
N PHE A 108 -10.35 -6.59 -8.96
CA PHE A 108 -11.10 -5.94 -7.88
C PHE A 108 -11.68 -6.94 -6.87
N MET A 109 -12.09 -8.10 -7.33
CA MET A 109 -12.64 -9.14 -6.44
C MET A 109 -11.52 -9.79 -5.61
N ASP A 110 -10.36 -10.04 -6.20
CA ASP A 110 -9.16 -10.52 -5.50
C ASP A 110 -8.70 -9.49 -4.45
N LEU A 111 -8.67 -8.19 -4.81
CA LEU A 111 -8.40 -7.11 -3.86
C LEU A 111 -9.34 -7.19 -2.65
N LYS A 112 -10.65 -7.27 -2.89
CA LYS A 112 -11.66 -7.33 -1.83
C LYS A 112 -11.49 -8.56 -0.93
N GLU A 113 -11.17 -9.70 -1.50
CA GLU A 113 -10.92 -10.94 -0.74
C GLU A 113 -9.68 -10.81 0.15
N ARG A 114 -8.58 -10.31 -0.40
CA ARG A 114 -7.33 -10.08 0.33
C ARG A 114 -7.51 -9.08 1.48
N LEU A 115 -8.24 -7.98 1.24
CA LEU A 115 -8.59 -7.03 2.30
C LEU A 115 -9.37 -7.69 3.45
N GLY A 116 -10.22 -8.65 3.14
CA GLY A 116 -10.93 -9.42 4.16
C GLY A 116 -10.02 -10.30 5.01
N ASN A 117 -8.86 -10.71 4.49
CA ASN A 117 -7.90 -11.57 5.17
C ASN A 117 -6.89 -10.81 6.07
N ILE A 118 -6.94 -9.49 6.11
CA ILE A 118 -6.08 -8.69 7.00
C ILE A 118 -6.34 -9.12 8.44
N PHE A 119 -5.28 -9.53 9.13
CA PHE A 119 -5.31 -9.88 10.54
C PHE A 119 -5.34 -8.62 11.39
N ILE A 120 -6.21 -8.56 12.40
CA ILE A 120 -6.39 -7.38 13.25
C ILE A 120 -6.04 -7.61 14.72
N GLY A 121 -6.07 -8.83 15.19
CA GLY A 121 -5.79 -9.18 16.58
C GLY A 121 -6.47 -10.48 17.00
N TYR A 122 -6.46 -10.75 18.29
CA TYR A 122 -7.10 -11.94 18.89
C TYR A 122 -8.25 -11.56 19.81
N THR A 123 -9.24 -12.44 19.91
CA THR A 123 -10.23 -12.37 20.99
C THR A 123 -9.61 -12.69 22.33
N TYR A 124 -10.32 -12.41 23.44
CA TYR A 124 -9.89 -12.86 24.77
C TYR A 124 -9.70 -14.39 24.84
N ASP A 125 -10.45 -15.15 24.06
CA ASP A 125 -10.35 -16.61 23.93
C ASP A 125 -9.26 -17.08 22.93
N LYS A 126 -8.37 -16.17 22.50
CA LYS A 126 -7.25 -16.45 21.57
C LYS A 126 -7.66 -16.87 20.15
N ARG A 127 -8.88 -16.62 19.72
CA ARG A 127 -9.30 -16.79 18.34
C ARG A 127 -8.79 -15.62 17.50
N PRO A 128 -8.15 -15.85 16.34
CA PRO A 128 -7.74 -14.77 15.45
C PRO A 128 -8.96 -14.07 14.83
N LEU A 129 -8.87 -12.76 14.68
CA LEU A 129 -9.85 -11.93 14.02
C LEU A 129 -9.25 -11.24 12.80
N TYR A 130 -10.08 -11.12 11.77
CA TYR A 130 -9.73 -10.54 10.50
C TYR A 130 -10.66 -9.38 10.12
N ALA A 131 -10.28 -8.56 9.15
CA ALA A 131 -11.09 -7.45 8.68
C ALA A 131 -12.48 -7.88 8.15
N ARG A 132 -12.61 -9.12 7.66
CA ARG A 132 -13.90 -9.70 7.27
C ARG A 132 -14.88 -9.87 8.43
N ASP A 133 -14.38 -10.15 9.63
CA ASP A 133 -15.21 -10.32 10.82
C ASP A 133 -15.87 -8.99 11.23
N LEU A 134 -15.19 -7.87 10.96
CA LEU A 134 -15.74 -6.52 11.08
C LEU A 134 -16.58 -6.08 9.87
N LYS A 135 -16.69 -6.92 8.82
CA LYS A 135 -17.32 -6.57 7.53
C LYS A 135 -16.72 -5.32 6.86
N ALA A 136 -15.45 -4.99 7.18
CA ALA A 136 -14.77 -3.79 6.72
C ALA A 136 -14.37 -3.84 5.24
N HIS A 137 -14.03 -5.02 4.73
CA HIS A 137 -13.43 -5.24 3.41
C HIS A 137 -14.25 -4.69 2.24
N GLY A 138 -15.58 -4.65 2.36
CA GLY A 138 -16.46 -4.07 1.33
C GLY A 138 -16.30 -2.56 1.21
N ALA A 139 -16.32 -1.85 2.34
CA ALA A 139 -16.12 -0.40 2.39
C ALA A 139 -14.69 0.00 2.00
N MET A 140 -13.69 -0.77 2.47
CA MET A 140 -12.29 -0.59 2.07
C MET A 140 -12.11 -0.75 0.56
N ALA A 141 -12.69 -1.79 -0.04
CA ALA A 141 -12.63 -2.00 -1.49
C ALA A 141 -13.32 -0.85 -2.25
N ALA A 142 -14.44 -0.33 -1.76
CA ALA A 142 -15.11 0.82 -2.37
C ALA A 142 -14.22 2.08 -2.38
N LEU A 143 -13.47 2.34 -1.32
CA LEU A 143 -12.50 3.44 -1.26
C LEU A 143 -11.34 3.24 -2.25
N LEU A 144 -10.98 2.00 -2.56
CA LEU A 144 -9.89 1.65 -3.48
C LEU A 144 -10.35 1.46 -4.94
N LYS A 145 -11.64 1.69 -5.24
CA LYS A 145 -12.25 1.42 -6.55
C LYS A 145 -11.51 2.08 -7.72
N ASP A 146 -11.06 3.30 -7.54
CA ASP A 146 -10.32 4.02 -8.58
C ASP A 146 -8.82 3.80 -8.47
N ALA A 147 -8.30 3.64 -7.26
CA ALA A 147 -6.89 3.37 -7.02
C ALA A 147 -6.40 2.02 -7.59
N ILE A 148 -7.28 1.06 -7.84
CA ILE A 148 -6.90 -0.22 -8.46
C ILE A 148 -6.60 -0.12 -9.96
N LYS A 149 -6.94 0.99 -10.60
CA LYS A 149 -6.73 1.22 -12.03
C LYS A 149 -5.32 1.74 -12.29
N PRO A 150 -4.48 1.04 -13.07
CA PRO A 150 -3.18 1.56 -13.46
C PRO A 150 -3.27 2.87 -14.23
N ASN A 151 -2.31 3.75 -14.04
CA ASN A 151 -2.22 5.04 -14.73
C ASN A 151 -1.27 4.94 -15.93
N LEU A 152 -1.79 5.21 -17.11
CA LEU A 152 -1.00 5.30 -18.32
C LEU A 152 -0.57 6.74 -18.55
N VAL A 153 0.73 6.95 -18.65
CA VAL A 153 1.34 8.26 -18.88
C VAL A 153 2.29 8.20 -20.08
N GLN A 154 2.63 9.35 -20.61
CA GLN A 154 3.61 9.49 -21.68
C GLN A 154 4.91 10.06 -21.11
N THR A 155 6.05 9.45 -21.46
CA THR A 155 7.36 10.00 -21.11
C THR A 155 7.69 11.20 -22.02
N ILE A 156 8.71 11.98 -21.62
CA ILE A 156 9.19 13.12 -22.41
C ILE A 156 9.62 12.68 -23.83
N GLU A 157 10.11 11.46 -23.97
CA GLU A 157 10.52 10.88 -25.26
C GLU A 157 9.36 10.32 -26.08
N GLY A 158 8.11 10.46 -25.58
CA GLY A 158 6.91 9.99 -26.26
C GLY A 158 6.57 8.52 -26.06
N ASN A 159 7.32 7.80 -25.22
CA ASN A 159 7.05 6.40 -24.92
C ASN A 159 5.95 6.24 -23.87
N PRO A 160 5.12 5.19 -23.92
CA PRO A 160 4.16 4.92 -22.87
C PRO A 160 4.84 4.41 -21.60
N ALA A 161 4.33 4.83 -20.43
CA ALA A 161 4.72 4.27 -19.15
C ALA A 161 3.46 4.03 -18.30
N ILE A 162 3.46 2.95 -17.52
CA ILE A 162 2.35 2.60 -16.65
C ILE A 162 2.85 2.74 -15.21
N ILE A 163 2.14 3.56 -14.42
CA ILE A 163 2.48 3.84 -13.02
C ILE A 163 1.32 3.41 -12.14
N HIS A 164 1.61 2.59 -11.13
CA HIS A 164 0.58 2.09 -10.24
C HIS A 164 1.16 1.55 -8.93
N GLY A 165 0.71 2.12 -7.81
CA GLY A 165 1.17 1.76 -6.48
C GLY A 165 2.59 2.22 -6.18
N GLY A 166 3.05 2.01 -4.95
CA GLY A 166 4.38 2.43 -4.51
C GLY A 166 4.78 1.77 -3.19
N PRO A 167 4.76 0.41 -3.10
CA PRO A 167 5.18 -0.28 -1.88
C PRO A 167 6.69 -0.15 -1.70
N PHE A 168 7.13 0.09 -0.47
CA PHE A 168 8.57 0.15 -0.19
C PHE A 168 9.23 -1.21 -0.31
N ALA A 169 10.32 -1.31 -1.07
CA ALA A 169 11.05 -2.55 -1.27
C ALA A 169 11.74 -3.07 -0.01
N ASN A 170 12.05 -2.21 0.95
CA ASN A 170 12.60 -2.62 2.26
C ASN A 170 11.55 -3.16 3.25
N ILE A 171 10.26 -2.98 2.97
CA ILE A 171 9.15 -3.42 3.83
C ILE A 171 8.30 -4.47 3.13
N ALA A 172 8.02 -4.27 1.84
CA ALA A 172 7.20 -5.15 1.00
C ALA A 172 7.99 -5.57 -0.26
N GLN A 173 7.31 -6.06 -1.28
CA GLN A 173 7.94 -6.51 -2.53
C GLN A 173 8.50 -5.37 -3.40
N GLY A 174 8.17 -4.10 -3.09
CA GLY A 174 8.51 -2.97 -3.97
C GLY A 174 7.86 -3.06 -5.35
N THR A 175 8.33 -2.25 -6.29
CA THR A 175 7.96 -2.31 -7.71
C THR A 175 6.51 -1.95 -8.04
N ASN A 176 6.19 -1.87 -9.31
CA ASN A 176 4.87 -1.59 -9.84
C ASN A 176 3.87 -2.74 -9.52
N SER A 177 2.58 -2.53 -9.70
CA SER A 177 1.57 -3.55 -9.44
C SER A 177 1.60 -4.71 -10.44
N VAL A 178 1.03 -5.84 -10.04
CA VAL A 178 0.80 -7.00 -10.92
C VAL A 178 -0.13 -6.62 -12.08
N LEU A 179 -1.19 -5.86 -11.80
CA LEU A 179 -2.12 -5.38 -12.83
C LEU A 179 -1.42 -4.53 -13.88
N ALA A 180 -0.59 -3.56 -13.46
CA ALA A 180 0.16 -2.72 -14.38
C ALA A 180 1.14 -3.54 -15.24
N THR A 181 1.84 -4.50 -14.63
CA THR A 181 2.78 -5.37 -15.36
C THR A 181 2.04 -6.23 -16.38
N LYS A 182 0.94 -6.90 -15.98
CA LYS A 182 0.13 -7.72 -16.91
C LYS A 182 -0.50 -6.88 -18.02
N MET A 183 -0.96 -5.66 -17.69
CA MET A 183 -1.48 -4.72 -18.69
C MET A 183 -0.40 -4.35 -19.72
N GLY A 184 0.81 -4.00 -19.27
CA GLY A 184 1.93 -3.71 -20.16
C GLY A 184 2.24 -4.89 -21.09
N LEU A 185 2.32 -6.10 -20.54
CA LEU A 185 2.57 -7.33 -21.30
C LEU A 185 1.47 -7.64 -22.35
N SER A 186 0.25 -7.18 -22.13
CA SER A 186 -0.84 -7.34 -23.09
C SER A 186 -0.85 -6.28 -24.21
N LEU A 187 -0.15 -5.17 -24.01
CA LEU A 187 -0.18 -4.01 -24.91
C LEU A 187 1.10 -3.83 -25.72
N SER A 188 2.19 -4.54 -25.38
CA SER A 188 3.50 -4.36 -26.02
C SER A 188 4.31 -5.65 -26.06
N ASP A 189 5.22 -5.74 -27.05
CA ASP A 189 6.12 -6.88 -27.21
C ASP A 189 7.21 -6.94 -26.10
N PHE A 190 7.57 -5.78 -25.56
CA PHE A 190 8.57 -5.64 -24.51
C PHE A 190 8.04 -4.79 -23.37
N VAL A 191 8.21 -5.26 -22.16
CA VAL A 191 7.92 -4.52 -20.93
C VAL A 191 9.18 -4.47 -20.06
N VAL A 192 9.59 -3.27 -19.74
CA VAL A 192 10.71 -3.02 -18.82
C VAL A 192 10.13 -2.53 -17.49
N THR A 193 10.48 -3.19 -16.41
CA THR A 193 10.06 -2.80 -15.05
C THR A 193 11.27 -2.76 -14.12
N GLU A 194 11.19 -1.92 -13.09
CA GLU A 194 12.15 -2.01 -12.00
C GLU A 194 11.93 -3.31 -11.19
N ALA A 195 12.98 -3.75 -10.51
CA ALA A 195 12.91 -4.86 -9.56
C ALA A 195 13.11 -4.40 -8.10
N GLY A 196 13.02 -3.08 -7.83
CA GLY A 196 13.33 -2.48 -6.54
C GLY A 196 14.82 -2.23 -6.34
N PHE A 197 15.17 -1.42 -5.34
CA PHE A 197 16.56 -1.07 -5.06
C PHE A 197 17.29 -2.21 -4.33
N GLY A 198 18.61 -2.35 -4.62
CA GLY A 198 19.42 -3.42 -4.06
C GLY A 198 19.09 -4.78 -4.68
N PHE A 199 20.06 -5.41 -5.35
CA PHE A 199 19.82 -6.69 -5.98
C PHE A 199 19.52 -7.79 -4.96
N ASP A 200 20.19 -7.75 -3.83
CA ASP A 200 20.06 -8.65 -2.69
C ASP A 200 18.79 -8.43 -1.86
N LEU A 201 18.05 -7.35 -2.09
CA LEU A 201 16.86 -7.00 -1.32
C LEU A 201 15.63 -6.83 -2.23
N GLY A 202 15.65 -5.85 -3.13
CA GLY A 202 14.51 -5.54 -3.99
C GLY A 202 14.31 -6.58 -5.09
N ALA A 203 15.36 -6.97 -5.79
CA ALA A 203 15.27 -7.96 -6.86
C ALA A 203 14.91 -9.35 -6.33
N GLU A 204 15.45 -9.77 -5.19
CA GLU A 204 15.08 -11.03 -4.54
C GLU A 204 13.57 -11.08 -4.28
N LYS A 205 13.00 -10.04 -3.65
CA LYS A 205 11.55 -9.96 -3.41
C LYS A 205 10.72 -9.89 -4.70
N PHE A 206 11.24 -9.23 -5.72
CA PHE A 206 10.59 -9.20 -7.03
C PHE A 206 10.44 -10.61 -7.60
N PHE A 207 11.50 -11.39 -7.60
CA PHE A 207 11.48 -12.77 -8.13
C PHE A 207 10.67 -13.69 -7.21
N ASP A 208 10.97 -13.74 -5.92
CA ASP A 208 10.45 -14.75 -5.01
C ASP A 208 9.02 -14.45 -4.52
N ILE A 209 8.61 -13.19 -4.53
CA ILE A 209 7.26 -12.81 -4.10
C ILE A 209 6.40 -12.45 -5.31
N LYS A 210 6.76 -11.38 -6.04
CA LYS A 210 5.89 -10.84 -7.09
C LYS A 210 5.78 -11.78 -8.29
N CYS A 211 6.91 -12.25 -8.82
CA CYS A 211 6.91 -13.13 -9.98
C CYS A 211 6.21 -14.45 -9.68
N VAL A 212 6.49 -15.05 -8.53
CA VAL A 212 5.83 -16.29 -8.09
C VAL A 212 4.32 -16.10 -7.96
N LYS A 213 3.89 -15.06 -7.26
CA LYS A 213 2.45 -14.78 -7.05
C LYS A 213 1.69 -14.46 -8.32
N ALA A 214 2.31 -13.76 -9.26
CA ALA A 214 1.68 -13.28 -10.47
C ALA A 214 1.89 -14.20 -11.70
N GLY A 215 2.70 -15.23 -11.57
CA GLY A 215 3.09 -16.10 -12.68
C GLY A 215 3.92 -15.36 -13.73
N LEU A 216 4.76 -14.41 -13.32
CA LEU A 216 5.63 -13.64 -14.21
C LEU A 216 6.96 -14.37 -14.40
N ASN A 217 7.43 -14.43 -15.66
CA ASN A 217 8.71 -15.05 -16.03
C ASN A 217 9.57 -14.03 -16.78
N PRO A 218 10.39 -13.24 -16.10
CA PRO A 218 11.28 -12.28 -16.75
C PRO A 218 12.23 -12.96 -17.73
N SER A 219 12.34 -12.44 -18.93
CA SER A 219 13.20 -12.99 -19.99
C SER A 219 14.65 -12.51 -19.89
N ALA A 220 14.86 -11.37 -19.27
CA ALA A 220 16.18 -10.78 -19.07
C ALA A 220 16.23 -9.92 -17.81
N VAL A 221 17.43 -9.74 -17.28
CA VAL A 221 17.73 -8.88 -16.14
C VAL A 221 18.83 -7.92 -16.51
N VAL A 222 18.65 -6.63 -16.25
CA VAL A 222 19.67 -5.60 -16.41
C VAL A 222 20.12 -5.17 -15.01
N LEU A 223 21.35 -5.51 -14.66
CA LEU A 223 21.97 -5.06 -13.41
C LEU A 223 22.63 -3.71 -13.63
N VAL A 224 22.18 -2.70 -12.90
CA VAL A 224 22.80 -1.36 -12.89
C VAL A 224 23.69 -1.26 -11.67
N ALA A 225 24.99 -1.06 -11.89
CA ALA A 225 25.98 -0.85 -10.84
C ALA A 225 26.82 0.38 -11.15
N THR A 226 27.09 1.20 -10.14
CA THR A 226 27.97 2.36 -10.31
C THR A 226 29.43 1.97 -10.09
N ILE A 227 30.36 2.66 -10.75
CA ILE A 227 31.82 2.46 -10.54
C ILE A 227 32.20 2.61 -9.06
N ARG A 228 31.50 3.49 -8.35
CA ARG A 228 31.73 3.74 -6.93
C ARG A 228 31.37 2.55 -6.03
N GLU A 229 30.36 1.78 -6.43
CA GLU A 229 29.92 0.58 -5.72
C GLU A 229 30.82 -0.63 -6.02
N ILE A 230 31.31 -0.73 -7.25
CA ILE A 230 32.21 -1.82 -7.67
C ILE A 230 33.62 -1.63 -7.08
N GLY A 231 34.05 -0.39 -6.80
CA GLY A 231 35.39 -0.05 -6.30
C GLY A 231 35.53 -0.05 -4.78
N ARG A 232 34.57 -0.58 -4.04
CA ARG A 232 34.63 -0.82 -2.58
C ARG A 232 34.81 -2.30 -2.28
#